data_41cd5d2c886a3be0d779644ddfb5d606
#
_entry.id   41cd5d2c886a3be0d779644ddfb5d606
#
_cell.length_a   1.000
_cell.length_b   1.000
_cell.length_c   1.000
_cell.angle_alpha   90.00
_cell.angle_beta   90.00
_cell.angle_gamma   90.00
#
_symmetry.space_group_name_H-M   'P 1'
#
loop_
_entity.id
_entity.type
_entity.pdbx_description
1 polymer ?
#
loop_
_entity_poly.entity_id
_entity_poly.type
_entity_poly.pdbx_seq_one_letter_code
_entity_poly.pdbx_strand_id
1 'polypeptide(L)'
;MKKIVDLIANTVDVVSLSAEEQALFDTAQAEYEAGADARLALETRKERDTRLRSSDWAVLADTPTDKTAWQAYRQELRDVPQQEGFPNSINWPTEPE
;
A
#
# COMPACT_ATOMS: atom_id res chain seq x y z
N MET A 1 -3.85 26.26 -35.61
CA MET A 1 -4.02 26.59 -35.71
C MET A 1 -3.93 26.76 -35.00
N LYS A 2 -4.00 26.26 -35.13
CA LYS A 2 -3.84 26.54 -34.93
C LYS A 2 -3.67 26.07 -34.22
N LYS A 3 -3.70 25.52 -34.53
CA LYS A 3 -3.47 25.31 -34.36
C LYS A 3 -3.42 24.72 -33.90
N ILE A 4 -3.28 24.36 -34.30
CA ILE A 4 -3.16 24.12 -34.40
C ILE A 4 -2.85 23.89 -33.73
N VAL A 5 -2.68 23.48 -34.05
CA VAL A 5 -2.37 23.70 -34.03
C VAL A 5 -2.35 23.52 -33.44
N ASP A 6 -2.20 23.23 -33.60
CA ASP A 6 -2.24 23.50 -33.66
C ASP A 6 -2.39 22.90 -33.29
N LEU A 7 -2.16 21.98 -33.64
CA LEU A 7 -2.13 21.89 -33.87
C LEU A 7 -1.87 21.64 -33.45
N ILE A 8 -1.82 21.03 -33.58
CA ILE A 8 -1.39 21.33 -33.74
C ILE A 8 -0.97 21.62 -33.04
N ALA A 9 -0.96 21.61 -32.96
CA ALA A 9 -0.59 22.34 -32.73
C ALA A 9 -0.47 22.18 -32.09
N ASN A 10 -0.17 21.91 -32.16
CA ASN A 10 -0.11 22.26 -31.85
C ASN A 10 -0.09 21.79 -31.13
N THR A 11 0.14 21.41 -31.11
CA THR A 11 0.28 21.52 -30.69
C THR A 11 0.26 21.37 -29.96
N VAL A 12 0.82 20.76 -30.00
CA VAL A 12 0.74 21.00 -29.42
C VAL A 12 0.76 21.25 -28.70
N ASP A 13 0.93 20.96 -29.34
CA ASP A 13 0.86 22.01 -28.38
C ASP A 13 0.52 21.64 -26.93
N VAL A 14 1.39 21.91 -26.04
CA VAL A 14 1.06 21.77 -24.63
C VAL A 14 -0.05 22.73 -24.28
N VAL A 15 -1.16 22.20 -23.83
CA VAL A 15 -2.27 23.02 -23.43
C VAL A 15 -2.09 23.48 -22.01
N SER A 16 -2.13 24.76 -21.78
CA SER A 16 -2.07 25.33 -20.45
C SER A 16 -3.43 25.24 -19.78
N LEU A 17 -3.47 24.79 -18.56
CA LEU A 17 -4.70 24.75 -17.78
C LEU A 17 -5.04 26.17 -17.31
N SER A 18 -6.32 26.48 -17.21
CA SER A 18 -6.74 27.71 -16.56
C SER A 18 -6.40 27.62 -15.07
N ALA A 19 -6.44 28.75 -14.39
CA ALA A 19 -6.18 28.75 -12.94
C ALA A 19 -7.16 27.86 -12.19
N GLU A 20 -8.42 27.84 -12.62
CA GLU A 20 -9.43 27.00 -11.99
C GLU A 20 -9.18 25.54 -12.24
N GLU A 21 -8.81 25.18 -13.48
CA GLU A 21 -8.50 23.79 -13.81
C GLU A 21 -7.27 23.31 -13.07
N GLN A 22 -6.27 24.16 -12.97
CA GLN A 22 -5.05 23.81 -12.26
C GLN A 22 -5.34 23.60 -10.77
N ALA A 23 -6.19 24.44 -10.19
CA ALA A 23 -6.55 24.29 -8.78
C ALA A 23 -7.30 22.97 -8.53
N LEU A 24 -8.20 22.59 -9.44
CA LEU A 24 -8.91 21.32 -9.31
C LEU A 24 -7.95 20.14 -9.44
N PHE A 25 -7.02 20.22 -10.38
CA PHE A 25 -6.03 19.18 -10.56
C PHE A 25 -5.16 19.05 -9.30
N ASP A 26 -4.70 20.19 -8.76
CA ASP A 26 -3.86 20.18 -7.58
C ASP A 26 -4.60 19.62 -6.37
N THR A 27 -5.88 19.95 -6.24
CA THR A 27 -6.71 19.42 -5.14
C THR A 27 -6.86 17.90 -5.26
N ALA A 28 -7.14 17.41 -6.47
CA ALA A 28 -7.30 15.99 -6.69
C ALA A 28 -5.98 15.25 -6.42
N GLN A 29 -4.86 15.84 -6.85
CA GLN A 29 -3.55 15.25 -6.62
C GLN A 29 -3.24 15.19 -5.13
N ALA A 30 -3.52 16.27 -4.40
CA ALA A 30 -3.29 16.31 -2.96
C ALA A 30 -4.16 15.29 -2.23
N GLU A 31 -5.40 15.14 -2.65
CA GLU A 31 -6.31 14.17 -2.04
C GLU A 31 -5.82 12.74 -2.30
N TYR A 32 -5.36 12.47 -3.52
CA TYR A 32 -4.82 11.16 -3.84
C TYR A 32 -3.58 10.85 -2.99
N GLU A 33 -2.68 11.83 -2.88
CA GLU A 33 -1.46 11.65 -2.09
C GLU A 33 -1.78 11.50 -0.60
N ALA A 34 -2.77 12.24 -0.11
CA ALA A 34 -3.19 12.12 1.29
C ALA A 34 -3.73 10.73 1.59
N GLY A 35 -4.32 10.05 0.59
CA GLY A 35 -4.84 8.71 0.76
C GLY A 35 -3.80 7.61 0.59
N ALA A 36 -2.56 7.94 0.22
CA ALA A 36 -1.54 6.94 -0.08
C ALA A 36 -1.24 6.05 1.12
N ASP A 37 -1.11 6.64 2.30
CA ASP A 37 -0.82 5.87 3.51
C ASP A 37 -1.96 4.93 3.87
N ALA A 38 -3.20 5.37 3.68
CA ALA A 38 -4.37 4.53 3.97
C ALA A 38 -4.41 3.33 3.00
N ARG A 39 -4.11 3.56 1.73
CA ARG A 39 -4.07 2.47 0.75
C ARG A 39 -2.96 1.48 1.07
N LEU A 40 -1.79 2.00 1.43
CA LEU A 40 -0.65 1.16 1.78
C LEU A 40 -0.95 0.37 3.05
N ALA A 41 -1.60 1.00 4.03
CA ALA A 41 -2.00 0.31 5.25
C ALA A 41 -2.96 -0.84 4.95
N LEU A 42 -3.91 -0.63 4.05
CA LEU A 42 -4.85 -1.67 3.66
C LEU A 42 -4.12 -2.84 3.01
N GLU A 43 -3.21 -2.56 2.08
CA GLU A 43 -2.45 -3.60 1.40
C GLU A 43 -1.56 -4.36 2.38
N THR A 44 -0.94 -3.64 3.30
CA THR A 44 -0.09 -4.26 4.32
C THR A 44 -0.90 -5.20 5.22
N ARG A 45 -2.09 -4.77 5.60
CA ARG A 45 -2.97 -5.63 6.41
C ARG A 45 -3.42 -6.86 5.63
N LYS A 46 -3.67 -6.73 4.33
CA LYS A 46 -4.01 -7.89 3.49
C LYS A 46 -2.87 -8.88 3.42
N GLU A 47 -1.65 -8.40 3.27
CA GLU A 47 -0.48 -9.28 3.27
C GLU A 47 -0.32 -9.97 4.61
N ARG A 48 -0.47 -9.23 5.71
CA ARG A 48 -0.43 -9.80 7.06
C ARG A 48 -1.48 -10.90 7.20
N ASP A 49 -2.71 -10.63 6.77
CA ASP A 49 -3.80 -11.60 6.90
C ASP A 49 -3.52 -12.85 6.07
N THR A 50 -2.93 -12.69 4.89
CA THR A 50 -2.53 -13.82 4.06
C THR A 50 -1.51 -14.68 4.79
N ARG A 51 -0.51 -14.05 5.41
CA ARG A 51 0.51 -14.79 6.15
C ARG A 51 -0.07 -15.47 7.39
N LEU A 52 -1.04 -14.83 8.05
CA LEU A 52 -1.72 -15.47 9.18
C LEU A 52 -2.48 -16.71 8.73
N ARG A 53 -3.22 -16.61 7.62
CA ARG A 53 -3.94 -17.76 7.10
C ARG A 53 -3.00 -18.86 6.67
N SER A 54 -1.89 -18.51 6.04
CA SER A 54 -0.91 -19.51 5.59
C SER A 54 -0.27 -20.26 6.74
N SER A 55 -0.27 -19.68 7.94
CA SER A 55 0.36 -20.30 9.10
C SER A 55 -0.64 -20.89 10.09
N ASP A 56 -1.94 -20.86 9.80
CA ASP A 56 -2.94 -21.43 10.71
C ASP A 56 -2.71 -22.90 11.00
N TRP A 57 -2.27 -23.65 9.97
CA TRP A 57 -2.03 -25.10 10.13
C TRP A 57 -0.94 -25.38 11.18
N ALA A 58 0.01 -24.45 11.33
CA ALA A 58 1.19 -24.70 12.15
C ALA A 58 0.89 -24.71 13.64
N VAL A 59 -0.24 -24.13 14.05
CA VAL A 59 -0.61 -24.06 15.48
C VAL A 59 -1.76 -24.97 15.82
N LEU A 60 -2.16 -25.85 14.92
CA LEU A 60 -3.16 -26.85 15.21
C LEU A 60 -2.60 -27.88 16.21
N ALA A 61 -3.47 -28.43 17.06
CA ALA A 61 -3.03 -29.26 18.17
C ALA A 61 -2.29 -30.49 17.75
N ASP A 62 -2.64 -31.07 16.59
CA ASP A 62 -2.07 -32.33 16.12
C ASP A 62 -0.99 -32.14 15.07
N THR A 63 -0.56 -30.91 14.82
CA THR A 63 0.51 -30.64 13.86
C THR A 63 1.87 -30.74 14.56
N PRO A 64 2.84 -31.49 13.98
CA PRO A 64 4.14 -31.66 14.63
C PRO A 64 5.09 -30.47 14.33
N THR A 65 4.76 -29.31 14.88
CA THR A 65 5.55 -28.09 14.70
C THR A 65 5.97 -27.56 16.06
N ASP A 66 6.96 -26.66 16.05
CA ASP A 66 7.30 -25.89 17.25
C ASP A 66 6.25 -24.78 17.41
N LYS A 67 5.18 -25.09 18.13
CA LYS A 67 4.06 -24.19 18.28
C LYS A 67 4.45 -22.87 18.94
N THR A 68 5.42 -22.90 19.85
CA THR A 68 5.87 -21.68 20.51
C THR A 68 6.49 -20.72 19.51
N ALA A 69 7.35 -21.23 18.61
CA ALA A 69 7.97 -20.39 17.59
C ALA A 69 6.93 -19.86 16.61
N TRP A 70 5.98 -20.69 16.19
CA TRP A 70 4.93 -20.26 15.27
C TRP A 70 3.98 -19.27 15.92
N GLN A 71 3.68 -19.45 17.20
CA GLN A 71 2.84 -18.49 17.91
C GLN A 71 3.52 -17.14 18.03
N ALA A 72 4.83 -17.12 18.28
CA ALA A 72 5.60 -15.87 18.31
C ALA A 72 5.58 -15.18 16.96
N TYR A 73 5.78 -15.93 15.87
CA TYR A 73 5.72 -15.42 14.52
C TYR A 73 4.35 -14.80 14.24
N ARG A 74 3.29 -15.53 14.58
CA ARG A 74 1.93 -15.03 14.34
C ARG A 74 1.64 -13.79 15.17
N GLN A 75 2.15 -13.71 16.39
CA GLN A 75 1.98 -12.51 17.21
C GLN A 75 2.68 -11.31 16.58
N GLU A 76 3.88 -11.52 16.04
CA GLU A 76 4.58 -10.46 15.34
C GLU A 76 3.80 -9.99 14.11
N LEU A 77 3.12 -10.91 13.41
CA LEU A 77 2.26 -10.53 12.31
C LEU A 77 1.10 -9.66 12.77
N ARG A 78 0.47 -10.03 13.87
CA ARG A 78 -0.64 -9.25 14.42
C ARG A 78 -0.18 -7.86 14.84
N ASP A 79 1.08 -7.73 15.22
CA ASP A 79 1.63 -6.46 15.68
C ASP A 79 2.17 -5.59 14.55
N VAL A 80 2.15 -6.07 13.30
CA VAL A 80 2.66 -5.29 12.17
C VAL A 80 2.06 -3.88 12.11
N PRO A 81 0.75 -3.68 12.30
CA PRO A 81 0.20 -2.32 12.26
C PRO A 81 0.68 -1.41 13.38
N GLN A 82 1.32 -1.98 14.40
CA GLN A 82 1.82 -1.21 15.53
C GLN A 82 3.30 -0.86 15.39
N GLN A 83 3.95 -1.31 14.31
CA GLN A 83 5.34 -0.97 14.06
C GLN A 83 5.48 0.52 13.78
N GLU A 84 6.60 1.07 14.20
CA GLU A 84 6.84 2.49 14.08
C GLU A 84 6.80 2.98 12.64
N GLY A 85 7.30 2.18 11.71
CA GLY A 85 7.32 2.56 10.30
C GLY A 85 6.03 2.29 9.53
N PHE A 86 5.04 1.67 10.16
CA PHE A 86 3.78 1.32 9.49
C PHE A 86 3.08 2.59 8.99
N PRO A 87 2.54 2.61 7.77
CA PRO A 87 2.51 1.55 6.77
C PRO A 87 3.64 1.63 5.74
N ASN A 88 4.53 2.58 5.84
CA ASN A 88 5.51 2.88 4.80
C ASN A 88 6.71 1.96 4.86
N SER A 89 7.06 1.50 6.04
CA SER A 89 8.23 0.65 6.24
C SER A 89 7.83 -0.46 7.20
N ILE A 90 7.88 -1.71 6.71
CA ILE A 90 7.43 -2.87 7.49
C ILE A 90 8.60 -3.83 7.65
N ASN A 91 8.81 -4.23 8.90
CA ASN A 91 9.79 -5.27 9.22
C ASN A 91 9.01 -6.57 9.37
N TRP A 92 8.95 -7.35 8.27
CA TRP A 92 8.18 -8.59 8.26
C TRP A 92 8.90 -9.64 9.09
N PRO A 93 8.17 -10.38 9.95
CA PRO A 93 8.81 -11.46 10.71
C PRO A 93 9.17 -12.61 9.80
N THR A 94 10.16 -13.39 10.23
CA THR A 94 10.63 -14.55 9.48
C THR A 94 9.89 -15.79 9.99
N GLU A 95 9.41 -16.60 9.05
CA GLU A 95 8.73 -17.84 9.41
C GLU A 95 9.69 -18.79 10.12
N PRO A 96 9.24 -19.49 11.18
CA PRO A 96 10.03 -20.57 11.78
C PRO A 96 10.19 -21.72 10.82
N GLU A 97 11.25 -22.47 11.00
CA GLU A 97 11.49 -23.65 10.17
C GLU A 97 10.88 -24.90 10.76
#